data_3c389b4b20c1f356d72c7b3f8e0e2215
#
_entry.id   3c389b4b20c1f356d72c7b3f8e0e2215
#
_cell.length_a   1.000
_cell.length_b   1.000
_cell.length_c   1.000
_cell.angle_alpha   90.00
_cell.angle_beta   90.00
_cell.angle_gamma   90.00
#
_symmetry.space_group_name_H-M   'P 1'
#
loop_
_entity.id
_entity.type
_entity.pdbx_description
1 polymer ?
#
loop_
_entity_poly.entity_id
_entity_poly.type
_entity_poly.pdbx_seq_one_letter_code
_entity_poly.pdbx_strand_id
1 'polypeptide(L)'
;MLPAMGWAAIHRKHHKYSDTDQDPHGPGKGVLKNFLVASLEPELRYMRPDIRNELLQWQVKYYYQIGIATAIITTTLFSFYTYFALVGYIYLSVIIVNLLGHHKKFHNSHLLSAVLAGEMYHEQHHANPNKEKMGLFDLPYWAVIRWLK
;
A
#
# COMPACT_ATOMS: atom_id res chain seq x y z
N MET A 1 -0.80 8.66 6.34
CA MET A 1 -0.30 7.91 5.15
C MET A 1 0.67 8.80 4.40
N LEU A 2 1.48 8.21 3.52
CA LEU A 2 2.40 8.94 2.63
C LEU A 2 1.72 9.23 1.28
N PRO A 3 2.14 10.30 0.56
CA PRO A 3 1.85 10.42 -0.87
C PRO A 3 2.31 9.18 -1.65
N ALA A 4 1.66 8.87 -2.78
CA ALA A 4 1.94 7.66 -3.57
C ALA A 4 3.43 7.53 -3.96
N MET A 5 4.09 8.63 -4.33
CA MET A 5 5.52 8.66 -4.64
C MET A 5 6.38 8.26 -3.42
N GLY A 6 6.04 8.74 -2.23
CA GLY A 6 6.76 8.40 -1.00
C GLY A 6 6.55 6.94 -0.61
N TRP A 7 5.31 6.44 -0.70
CA TRP A 7 5.00 5.03 -0.47
C TRP A 7 5.74 4.11 -1.45
N ALA A 8 5.70 4.43 -2.76
CA ALA A 8 6.40 3.65 -3.79
C ALA A 8 7.91 3.58 -3.53
N ALA A 9 8.53 4.67 -3.06
CA ALA A 9 9.94 4.68 -2.72
C ALA A 9 10.27 3.75 -1.53
N ILE A 10 9.47 3.78 -0.46
CA ILE A 10 9.63 2.88 0.69
C ILE A 10 9.42 1.44 0.27
N HIS A 11 8.42 1.17 -0.56
CA HIS A 11 8.11 -0.17 -1.05
C HIS A 11 9.21 -0.74 -1.97
N ARG A 12 9.82 0.08 -2.84
CA ARG A 12 11.00 -0.34 -3.62
C ARG A 12 12.20 -0.67 -2.73
N LYS A 13 12.39 0.09 -1.63
CA LYS A 13 13.43 -0.26 -0.65
C LYS A 13 13.12 -1.57 0.04
N HIS A 14 11.87 -1.81 0.40
CA HIS A 14 11.40 -3.07 0.96
C HIS A 14 11.68 -4.25 0.01
N HIS A 15 11.28 -4.18 -1.27
CA HIS A 15 11.60 -5.22 -2.24
C HIS A 15 13.10 -5.52 -2.36
N LYS A 16 13.93 -4.49 -2.25
CA LYS A 16 15.40 -4.65 -2.34
C LYS A 16 16.00 -5.32 -1.12
N TYR A 17 15.46 -5.07 0.07
CA TYR A 17 16.01 -5.50 1.35
C TYR A 17 15.05 -6.37 2.16
N SER A 18 14.07 -6.96 1.50
CA SER A 18 13.00 -7.73 2.13
C SER A 18 13.53 -8.71 3.16
N ASP A 19 12.93 -8.71 4.34
CA ASP A 19 13.25 -9.56 5.48
C ASP A 19 14.68 -9.42 6.06
N THR A 20 15.40 -8.34 5.71
CA THR A 20 16.71 -8.02 6.28
C THR A 20 16.64 -6.90 7.33
N ASP A 21 17.76 -6.60 7.99
CA ASP A 21 17.83 -5.48 8.93
C ASP A 21 17.62 -4.10 8.26
N GLN A 22 17.84 -4.00 6.96
CA GLN A 22 17.65 -2.77 6.18
C GLN A 22 16.24 -2.61 5.63
N ASP A 23 15.39 -3.62 5.80
CA ASP A 23 13.98 -3.56 5.40
C ASP A 23 13.26 -2.45 6.19
N PRO A 24 12.58 -1.50 5.53
CA PRO A 24 11.85 -0.44 6.22
C PRO A 24 10.63 -0.95 6.99
N HIS A 25 10.01 -2.04 6.55
CA HIS A 25 8.84 -2.67 7.17
C HIS A 25 8.84 -4.18 6.90
N GLY A 26 8.01 -4.91 7.61
CA GLY A 26 7.90 -6.38 7.46
C GLY A 26 7.86 -7.09 8.82
N PRO A 27 7.79 -8.44 8.82
CA PRO A 27 7.60 -9.22 10.06
C PRO A 27 8.67 -8.96 11.12
N GLY A 28 9.92 -8.83 10.71
CA GLY A 28 11.07 -8.59 11.60
C GLY A 28 11.05 -7.24 12.33
N LYS A 29 10.21 -6.29 11.89
CA LYS A 29 10.12 -4.95 12.50
C LYS A 29 9.05 -4.85 13.60
N GLY A 30 8.20 -5.86 13.74
CA GLY A 30 7.12 -5.88 14.71
C GLY A 30 5.95 -4.93 14.39
N VAL A 31 4.87 -5.04 15.15
CA VAL A 31 3.60 -4.34 14.90
C VAL A 31 3.76 -2.82 14.90
N LEU A 32 4.44 -2.26 15.90
CA LEU A 32 4.56 -0.82 16.06
C LEU A 32 5.27 -0.15 14.89
N LYS A 33 6.40 -0.70 14.41
CA LYS A 33 7.11 -0.13 13.27
C LYS A 33 6.31 -0.26 11.97
N ASN A 34 5.59 -1.37 11.78
CA ASN A 34 4.70 -1.54 10.64
C ASN A 34 3.51 -0.57 10.69
N PHE A 35 2.98 -0.26 11.87
CA PHE A 35 1.97 0.78 12.04
C PHE A 35 2.51 2.17 11.71
N LEU A 36 3.74 2.46 12.12
CA LEU A 36 4.41 3.75 11.89
C LEU A 36 5.09 3.87 10.52
N VAL A 37 4.88 2.91 9.60
CA VAL A 37 5.50 2.94 8.27
C VAL A 37 5.21 4.24 7.50
N ALA A 38 4.05 4.84 7.74
CA ALA A 38 3.67 6.12 7.14
C ALA A 38 4.48 7.33 7.66
N SER A 39 5.25 7.18 8.74
CA SER A 39 6.15 8.22 9.26
C SER A 39 7.59 8.08 8.78
N LEU A 40 7.89 7.04 7.97
CA LEU A 40 9.23 6.84 7.43
C LEU A 40 9.53 7.90 6.35
N GLU A 41 10.76 8.38 6.34
CA GLU A 41 11.23 9.29 5.30
C GLU A 41 11.68 8.49 4.06
N PRO A 42 11.07 8.75 2.89
CA PRO A 42 11.45 8.06 1.67
C PRO A 42 12.81 8.57 1.15
N GLU A 43 13.68 7.65 0.77
CA GLU A 43 14.98 8.01 0.21
C GLU A 43 14.87 8.44 -1.25
N LEU A 44 15.49 9.57 -1.62
CA LEU A 44 15.45 10.16 -2.96
C LEU A 44 15.85 9.16 -4.07
N ARG A 45 16.80 8.27 -3.81
CA ARG A 45 17.24 7.28 -4.81
C ARG A 45 16.13 6.36 -5.27
N TYR A 46 15.16 6.05 -4.40
CA TYR A 46 14.01 5.20 -4.73
C TYR A 46 12.82 6.01 -5.26
N MET A 47 12.84 7.34 -5.12
CA MET A 47 11.83 8.23 -5.70
C MET A 47 12.13 8.60 -7.16
N ARG A 48 13.39 8.49 -7.60
CA ARG A 48 13.86 8.94 -8.93
C ARG A 48 12.98 8.49 -10.11
N PRO A 49 12.45 7.26 -10.17
CA PRO A 49 11.60 6.85 -11.28
C PRO A 49 10.32 7.70 -11.42
N ASP A 50 9.82 8.23 -10.31
CA ASP A 50 8.52 8.90 -10.23
C ASP A 50 8.62 10.43 -10.23
N ILE A 51 9.79 10.99 -9.95
CA ILE A 51 10.00 12.46 -9.79
C ILE A 51 9.56 13.25 -11.03
N ARG A 52 9.61 12.65 -12.22
CA ARG A 52 9.21 13.31 -13.46
C ARG A 52 7.73 13.13 -13.82
N ASN A 53 6.99 12.35 -13.04
CA ASN A 53 5.57 12.13 -13.28
C ASN A 53 4.76 13.30 -12.74
N GLU A 54 4.15 14.08 -13.63
CA GLU A 54 3.39 15.29 -13.28
C GLU A 54 2.18 15.00 -12.38
N LEU A 55 1.49 13.87 -12.57
CA LEU A 55 0.36 13.48 -11.74
C LEU A 55 0.81 13.18 -10.31
N LEU A 56 1.93 12.49 -10.13
CA LEU A 56 2.49 12.19 -8.81
C LEU A 56 3.01 13.46 -8.13
N GLN A 57 3.63 14.38 -8.87
CA GLN A 57 4.02 15.69 -8.34
C GLN A 57 2.80 16.51 -7.89
N TRP A 58 1.75 16.52 -8.71
CA TRP A 58 0.49 17.17 -8.38
C TRP A 58 -0.13 16.57 -7.11
N GLN A 59 -0.16 15.25 -6.99
CA GLN A 59 -0.66 14.55 -5.80
C GLN A 59 0.16 14.88 -4.55
N VAL A 60 1.48 14.98 -4.64
CA VAL A 60 2.34 15.40 -3.53
C VAL A 60 2.04 16.85 -3.13
N LYS A 61 1.93 17.75 -4.10
CA LYS A 61 1.65 19.18 -3.87
C LYS A 61 0.33 19.41 -3.15
N TYR A 62 -0.72 18.65 -3.53
CA TYR A 62 -2.08 18.81 -2.99
C TYR A 62 -2.47 17.70 -2.00
N TYR A 63 -1.52 16.97 -1.47
CA TYR A 63 -1.75 15.79 -0.64
C TYR A 63 -2.73 16.02 0.52
N TYR A 64 -2.52 17.08 1.30
CA TYR A 64 -3.37 17.41 2.44
C TYR A 64 -4.76 17.89 1.99
N GLN A 65 -4.83 18.68 0.93
CA GLN A 65 -6.09 19.15 0.38
C GLN A 65 -6.95 17.98 -0.15
N ILE A 66 -6.32 17.03 -0.85
CA ILE A 66 -6.98 15.80 -1.30
C ILE A 66 -7.51 15.01 -0.10
N GLY A 67 -6.70 14.84 0.94
CA GLY A 67 -7.10 14.15 2.16
C GLY A 67 -8.30 14.80 2.86
N ILE A 68 -8.27 16.13 3.03
CA ILE A 68 -9.37 16.90 3.62
C ILE A 68 -10.63 16.80 2.75
N ALA A 69 -10.51 16.98 1.44
CA ALA A 69 -11.63 16.86 0.52
C ALA A 69 -12.27 15.46 0.57
N THR A 70 -11.44 14.41 0.59
CA THR A 70 -11.91 13.01 0.74
C THR A 70 -12.66 12.82 2.06
N ALA A 71 -12.12 13.34 3.17
CA ALA A 71 -12.79 13.26 4.47
C ALA A 71 -14.15 13.96 4.46
N ILE A 72 -14.23 15.18 3.93
CA ILE A 72 -15.48 15.95 3.83
C ILE A 72 -16.49 15.21 2.95
N ILE A 73 -16.10 14.79 1.74
CA ILE A 73 -16.97 14.10 0.79
C ILE A 73 -17.52 12.81 1.40
N THR A 74 -16.63 11.97 1.97
CA THR A 74 -17.06 10.68 2.55
C THR A 74 -17.99 10.89 3.75
N THR A 75 -17.67 11.87 4.61
CA THR A 75 -18.50 12.17 5.79
C THR A 75 -19.86 12.72 5.38
N THR A 76 -19.92 13.57 4.36
CA THR A 76 -21.17 14.19 3.87
C THR A 76 -22.06 13.19 3.15
N LEU A 77 -21.50 12.36 2.27
CA LEU A 77 -22.29 11.43 1.44
C LEU A 77 -22.72 10.16 2.20
N PHE A 78 -21.94 9.73 3.19
CA PHE A 78 -22.20 8.48 3.90
C PHE A 78 -22.34 8.72 5.41
N SER A 79 -21.21 8.82 6.15
CA SER A 79 -21.19 9.21 7.57
C SER A 79 -19.74 9.40 8.05
N PHE A 80 -19.60 10.06 9.20
CA PHE A 80 -18.35 10.14 9.94
C PHE A 80 -17.78 8.74 10.27
N TYR A 81 -18.62 7.80 10.68
CA TYR A 81 -18.23 6.43 10.99
C TYR A 81 -17.68 5.69 9.76
N THR A 82 -18.27 5.92 8.58
CA THR A 82 -17.79 5.34 7.32
C THR A 82 -16.37 5.80 7.00
N TYR A 83 -16.08 7.09 7.17
CA TYR A 83 -14.72 7.61 6.96
C TYR A 83 -13.70 6.93 7.87
N PHE A 84 -13.98 6.85 9.18
CA PHE A 84 -13.05 6.21 10.12
C PHE A 84 -12.93 4.71 9.91
N ALA A 85 -14.01 4.02 9.51
CA ALA A 85 -13.97 2.60 9.17
C ALA A 85 -13.06 2.34 7.95
N LEU A 86 -13.15 3.19 6.90
CA LEU A 86 -12.27 3.10 5.74
C LEU A 86 -10.81 3.35 6.09
N VAL A 87 -10.52 4.40 6.85
CA VAL A 87 -9.16 4.70 7.31
C VAL A 87 -8.61 3.55 8.16
N GLY A 88 -9.40 3.07 9.12
CA GLY A 88 -9.03 1.94 9.97
C GLY A 88 -8.77 0.65 9.17
N TYR A 89 -9.63 0.36 8.18
CA TYR A 89 -9.45 -0.77 7.27
C TYR A 89 -8.12 -0.68 6.51
N ILE A 90 -7.79 0.48 5.94
CA ILE A 90 -6.55 0.67 5.19
C ILE A 90 -5.32 0.45 6.10
N TYR A 91 -5.31 1.06 7.30
CA TYR A 91 -4.19 0.87 8.24
C TYR A 91 -4.05 -0.57 8.70
N LEU A 92 -5.16 -1.23 9.03
CA LEU A 92 -5.18 -2.63 9.44
C LEU A 92 -4.69 -3.54 8.32
N SER A 93 -5.12 -3.30 7.08
CA SER A 93 -4.67 -4.05 5.90
C SER A 93 -3.16 -3.96 5.72
N VAL A 94 -2.58 -2.76 5.80
CA VAL A 94 -1.12 -2.56 5.70
C VAL A 94 -0.38 -3.34 6.79
N ILE A 95 -0.86 -3.30 8.04
CA ILE A 95 -0.25 -4.04 9.15
C ILE A 95 -0.31 -5.55 8.90
N ILE A 96 -1.49 -6.06 8.52
CA ILE A 96 -1.69 -7.50 8.28
C ILE A 96 -0.80 -7.98 7.14
N VAL A 97 -0.74 -7.26 6.02
CA VAL A 97 0.09 -7.62 4.88
C VAL A 97 1.57 -7.62 5.26
N ASN A 98 2.05 -6.58 5.94
CA ASN A 98 3.44 -6.49 6.37
C ASN A 98 3.86 -7.57 7.38
N LEU A 99 2.92 -8.08 8.20
CA LEU A 99 3.22 -9.11 9.19
C LEU A 99 3.01 -10.52 8.66
N LEU A 100 1.96 -10.75 7.88
CA LEU A 100 1.55 -12.09 7.44
C LEU A 100 1.91 -12.38 5.98
N GLY A 101 2.06 -11.36 5.14
CA GLY A 101 2.34 -11.52 3.72
C GLY A 101 3.65 -12.26 3.42
N HIS A 102 4.64 -12.15 4.32
CA HIS A 102 5.92 -12.89 4.26
C HIS A 102 5.89 -14.24 4.99
N HIS A 103 4.79 -14.59 5.66
CA HIS A 103 4.72 -15.83 6.42
C HIS A 103 4.20 -16.96 5.54
N LYS A 104 5.01 -18.03 5.33
CA LYS A 104 4.73 -19.17 4.42
C LYS A 104 3.31 -19.75 4.55
N LYS A 105 2.75 -19.80 5.76
CA LYS A 105 1.40 -20.33 6.02
C LYS A 105 0.30 -19.52 5.33
N PHE A 106 0.51 -18.23 5.09
CA PHE A 106 -0.49 -17.31 4.56
C PHE A 106 -0.20 -16.88 3.12
N HIS A 107 0.89 -17.38 2.51
CA HIS A 107 1.25 -17.09 1.13
C HIS A 107 0.08 -17.39 0.19
N ASN A 108 -0.25 -16.40 -0.63
CA ASN A 108 -1.28 -16.51 -1.68
C ASN A 108 -2.66 -16.99 -1.17
N SER A 109 -3.00 -16.71 0.09
CA SER A 109 -4.30 -17.08 0.67
C SER A 109 -5.44 -16.37 -0.07
N HIS A 110 -6.28 -17.14 -0.76
CA HIS A 110 -7.46 -16.61 -1.45
C HIS A 110 -8.45 -15.94 -0.49
N LEU A 111 -8.67 -16.54 0.70
CA LEU A 111 -9.60 -15.99 1.70
C LEU A 111 -9.12 -14.63 2.21
N LEU A 112 -7.84 -14.54 2.61
CA LEU A 112 -7.29 -13.27 3.06
C LEU A 112 -7.19 -12.26 1.92
N SER A 113 -6.86 -12.69 0.70
CA SER A 113 -6.85 -11.82 -0.48
C SER A 113 -8.23 -11.26 -0.79
N ALA A 114 -9.30 -12.03 -0.63
CA ALA A 114 -10.66 -11.54 -0.81
C ALA A 114 -11.01 -10.41 0.20
N VAL A 115 -10.56 -10.54 1.46
CA VAL A 115 -10.79 -9.53 2.50
C VAL A 115 -9.87 -8.32 2.34
N LEU A 116 -8.63 -8.52 1.89
CA LEU A 116 -7.58 -7.49 1.80
C LEU A 116 -7.35 -7.02 0.35
N ALA A 117 -8.38 -7.07 -0.49
CA ALA A 117 -8.38 -6.55 -1.86
C ALA A 117 -7.25 -7.10 -2.76
N GLY A 118 -6.76 -8.32 -2.49
CA GLY A 118 -5.69 -8.95 -3.27
C GLY A 118 -4.29 -8.83 -2.67
N GLU A 119 -4.10 -8.03 -1.65
CA GLU A 119 -2.79 -7.75 -1.05
C GLU A 119 -2.07 -9.00 -0.51
N MET A 120 -2.79 -10.09 -0.18
CA MET A 120 -2.18 -11.34 0.29
C MET A 120 -1.60 -12.23 -0.82
N TYR A 121 -1.68 -11.82 -2.09
CA TYR A 121 -0.84 -12.38 -3.16
C TYR A 121 0.60 -11.83 -3.12
N HIS A 122 1.06 -11.49 -1.94
CA HIS A 122 2.30 -10.78 -1.64
C HIS A 122 3.56 -11.50 -2.13
N GLU A 123 3.62 -12.82 -1.97
CA GLU A 123 4.72 -13.64 -2.51
C GLU A 123 4.81 -13.56 -4.04
N GLN A 124 3.66 -13.62 -4.74
CA GLN A 124 3.64 -13.48 -6.20
C GLN A 124 4.08 -12.08 -6.63
N HIS A 125 3.70 -11.06 -5.86
CA HIS A 125 4.12 -9.69 -6.08
C HIS A 125 5.64 -9.53 -5.90
N HIS A 126 6.24 -10.12 -4.85
CA HIS A 126 7.70 -10.10 -4.65
C HIS A 126 8.44 -10.87 -5.75
N ALA A 127 7.91 -12.01 -6.19
CA ALA A 127 8.52 -12.80 -7.27
C ALA A 127 8.49 -12.09 -8.63
N ASN A 128 7.44 -11.32 -8.89
CA ASN A 128 7.29 -10.53 -10.13
C ASN A 128 6.51 -9.23 -9.89
N PRO A 129 7.18 -8.15 -9.45
CA PRO A 129 6.55 -6.87 -9.14
C PRO A 129 5.83 -6.20 -10.32
N ASN A 130 6.21 -6.56 -11.55
CA ASN A 130 5.62 -6.00 -12.76
C ASN A 130 4.41 -6.80 -13.28
N LYS A 131 4.05 -7.88 -12.62
CA LYS A 131 2.86 -8.66 -12.99
C LYS A 131 1.60 -7.87 -12.69
N GLU A 132 0.77 -7.63 -13.68
CA GLU A 132 -0.43 -6.80 -13.55
C GLU A 132 -1.52 -7.45 -12.69
N LYS A 133 -1.72 -8.75 -12.83
CA LYS A 133 -2.73 -9.52 -12.10
C LYS A 133 -2.07 -10.56 -11.21
N MET A 134 -2.19 -10.42 -9.91
CA MET A 134 -1.58 -11.31 -8.95
C MET A 134 -2.42 -12.56 -8.65
N GLY A 135 -3.74 -12.45 -8.69
CA GLY A 135 -4.62 -13.57 -8.41
C GLY A 135 -6.10 -13.35 -8.74
N LEU A 136 -6.95 -14.26 -8.26
CA LEU A 136 -8.40 -14.20 -8.54
C LEU A 136 -9.05 -12.98 -7.86
N PHE A 137 -8.71 -12.70 -6.61
CA PHE A 137 -9.27 -11.62 -5.79
C PHE A 137 -8.40 -10.35 -5.79
N ASP A 138 -7.73 -10.08 -6.91
CA ASP A 138 -6.95 -8.86 -7.11
C ASP A 138 -7.88 -7.71 -7.49
N LEU A 139 -8.45 -7.07 -6.49
CA LEU A 139 -9.42 -5.99 -6.69
C LEU A 139 -8.85 -4.80 -7.47
N PRO A 140 -7.61 -4.30 -7.22
CA PRO A 140 -7.00 -3.26 -8.02
C PRO A 140 -6.92 -3.60 -9.52
N TYR A 141 -6.59 -4.84 -9.85
CA TYR A 141 -6.58 -5.28 -11.24
C TYR A 141 -7.98 -5.22 -11.86
N TRP A 142 -8.98 -5.78 -11.19
CA TRP A 142 -10.34 -5.85 -11.75
C TRP A 142 -11.04 -4.49 -11.80
N ALA A 143 -10.80 -3.63 -10.82
CA ALA A 143 -11.46 -2.34 -10.73
C ALA A 143 -10.83 -1.25 -11.62
N VAL A 144 -9.50 -1.28 -11.80
CA VAL A 144 -8.76 -0.18 -12.43
C VAL A 144 -7.83 -0.65 -13.54
N ILE A 145 -6.84 -1.52 -13.25
CA ILE A 145 -5.70 -1.78 -14.14
C ILE A 145 -6.13 -2.32 -15.50
N ARG A 146 -7.09 -3.24 -15.53
CA ARG A 146 -7.60 -3.83 -16.78
C ARG A 146 -8.23 -2.83 -17.76
N TRP A 147 -8.63 -1.66 -17.27
CA TRP A 147 -9.29 -0.61 -18.07
C TRP A 147 -8.36 0.50 -18.54
N LEU A 148 -7.11 0.50 -18.05
CA LEU A 148 -6.10 1.50 -18.40
C LEU A 148 -5.23 1.10 -19.62
N LYS A 149 -5.57 0.02 -20.30
CA LYS A 149 -4.90 -0.50 -21.50
C LYS A 149 -5.47 0.08 -22.78
#